data_c6668c15311c0a193746f23c6bdff2cb
#
_entry.id   c6668c15311c0a193746f23c6bdff2cb
#
_cell.length_a   1.000
_cell.length_b   1.000
_cell.length_c   1.000
_cell.angle_alpha   90.00
_cell.angle_beta   90.00
_cell.angle_gamma   90.00
#
_symmetry.space_group_name_H-M   'P 1'
#
loop_
_entity.id
_entity.type
_entity.pdbx_description
1 polymer ?
#
loop_
_entity_poly.entity_id
_entity_poly.type
_entity_poly.pdbx_seq_one_letter_code
_entity_poly.pdbx_strand_id
1 'polypeptide(L)'
;MLGKLRNMTSIYLFRGQEVLLLFRQGSRVVNDVWLGTAGGHFEEFELNDAKQCALRELKEEVGVEESQLSNLTLKYVTLRNIKGEIRQNYYFFAELD
;
A
#
# COMPACT_ATOMS: atom_id res chain seq x y z
N MET A 1 17.01 17.39 16.96
CA MET A 1 17.09 17.07 15.52
C MET A 1 15.73 16.62 15.00
N LEU A 2 15.32 17.13 13.86
CA LEU A 2 14.08 16.73 13.24
C LEU A 2 14.38 15.74 12.10
N GLY A 3 13.70 14.59 12.09
CA GLY A 3 13.78 13.66 10.99
C GLY A 3 12.72 13.93 9.94
N LYS A 4 12.87 13.33 8.78
CA LYS A 4 11.84 13.37 7.74
C LYS A 4 10.79 12.33 8.03
N LEU A 5 9.52 12.68 7.76
CA LEU A 5 8.40 11.75 7.86
C LEU A 5 7.91 11.40 6.46
N ARG A 6 7.81 10.10 6.17
CA ARG A 6 7.21 9.60 4.95
C ARG A 6 5.98 8.79 5.26
N ASN A 7 4.87 9.14 4.64
CA ASN A 7 3.64 8.38 4.72
C ASN A 7 3.47 7.49 3.50
N MET A 8 3.16 6.24 3.75
CA MET A 8 3.02 5.22 2.72
C MET A 8 1.82 4.33 3.01
N THR A 9 1.29 3.69 2.00
CA THR A 9 0.27 2.66 2.16
C THR A 9 0.71 1.36 1.55
N SER A 10 0.16 0.28 2.08
CA SER A 10 0.23 -1.04 1.48
C SER A 10 -1.15 -1.67 1.57
N ILE A 11 -1.57 -2.38 0.54
CA ILE A 11 -2.86 -3.06 0.55
C ILE A 11 -2.67 -4.49 0.05
N TYR A 12 -3.16 -5.44 0.86
CA TYR A 12 -3.17 -6.86 0.53
C TYR A 12 -4.57 -7.27 0.13
N LEU A 13 -4.69 -7.95 -1.00
CA LEU A 13 -5.95 -8.44 -1.51
C LEU A 13 -6.04 -9.94 -1.38
N PHE A 14 -7.14 -10.41 -0.82
CA PHE A 14 -7.38 -11.83 -0.57
C PHE A 14 -8.63 -12.30 -1.30
N ARG A 15 -8.63 -13.58 -1.65
CA ARG A 15 -9.80 -14.28 -2.11
C ARG A 15 -9.77 -15.66 -1.46
N GLY A 16 -10.64 -15.88 -0.46
CA GLY A 16 -10.56 -17.08 0.36
C GLY A 16 -9.22 -17.14 1.08
N GLN A 17 -8.44 -18.19 0.83
CA GLN A 17 -7.12 -18.37 1.42
C GLN A 17 -5.99 -17.94 0.47
N GLU A 18 -6.33 -17.31 -0.64
CA GLU A 18 -5.36 -16.85 -1.62
C GLU A 18 -5.06 -15.37 -1.42
N VAL A 19 -3.83 -14.96 -1.70
CA VAL A 19 -3.42 -13.54 -1.71
C VAL A 19 -2.96 -13.20 -3.11
N LEU A 20 -3.36 -12.00 -3.58
CA LEU A 20 -2.92 -11.52 -4.89
C LEU A 20 -1.44 -11.16 -4.82
N LEU A 21 -0.67 -11.71 -5.75
CA LEU A 21 0.74 -11.38 -5.88
C LEU A 21 0.95 -10.57 -7.15
N LEU A 22 1.79 -9.54 -7.04
CA LEU A 22 2.16 -8.68 -8.15
C LEU A 22 3.61 -8.94 -8.54
N PHE A 23 3.85 -9.16 -9.83
CA PHE A 23 5.21 -9.32 -10.33
C PHE A 23 5.81 -7.96 -10.61
N ARG A 24 6.84 -7.59 -9.87
CA ARG A 24 7.47 -6.28 -9.97
C ARG A 24 8.46 -6.25 -11.11
N GLN A 25 8.25 -5.32 -12.06
CA GLN A 25 9.16 -5.09 -13.18
C GLN A 25 9.35 -3.59 -13.39
N GLY A 26 10.53 -3.20 -13.89
CA GLY A 26 10.80 -1.81 -14.21
C GLY A 26 10.99 -0.90 -13.01
N SER A 27 11.09 -1.45 -11.81
CA SER A 27 11.33 -0.70 -10.60
C SER A 27 12.81 -0.41 -10.41
N ARG A 28 13.11 0.73 -9.79
CA ARG A 28 14.51 1.10 -9.47
C ARG A 28 15.02 0.40 -8.23
N VAL A 29 14.15 -0.17 -7.42
CA VAL A 29 14.49 -0.72 -6.10
C VAL A 29 14.39 -2.23 -6.06
N VAL A 30 13.28 -2.78 -6.52
CA VAL A 30 12.99 -4.22 -6.46
C VAL A 30 12.45 -4.67 -7.81
N ASN A 31 13.08 -5.66 -8.43
CA ASN A 31 12.68 -6.18 -9.73
C ASN A 31 12.65 -7.70 -9.72
N ASP A 32 11.86 -8.25 -10.63
CA ASP A 32 11.78 -9.69 -10.90
C ASP A 32 11.42 -10.50 -9.68
N VAL A 33 10.55 -9.94 -8.82
CA VAL A 33 10.03 -10.63 -7.64
C VAL A 33 8.52 -10.46 -7.57
N TRP A 34 7.87 -11.41 -6.90
CA TRP A 34 6.44 -11.35 -6.61
C TRP A 34 6.24 -10.71 -5.25
N LEU A 35 5.38 -9.69 -5.19
CA LEU A 35 5.04 -8.99 -3.95
C LEU A 35 3.56 -9.16 -3.67
N GLY A 36 3.22 -9.32 -2.40
CA GLY A 36 1.85 -9.51 -1.95
C GLY A 36 1.04 -8.24 -1.74
N THR A 37 1.60 -7.09 -2.08
CA THR A 37 0.96 -5.82 -1.77
C THR A 37 1.12 -4.82 -2.90
N ALA A 38 0.09 -4.02 -3.13
CA ALA A 38 0.16 -2.79 -3.87
C ALA A 38 0.28 -1.63 -2.86
N GLY A 39 0.68 -0.46 -3.32
CA GLY A 39 0.74 0.71 -2.46
C GLY A 39 1.82 1.69 -2.89
N GLY A 40 1.97 2.75 -2.13
CA GLY A 40 2.95 3.78 -2.41
C GLY A 40 2.85 4.96 -1.48
N HIS A 41 3.51 6.05 -1.86
CA HIS A 41 3.57 7.28 -1.07
C HIS A 41 2.28 8.09 -1.20
N PHE A 42 1.95 8.79 -0.10
CA PHE A 42 0.83 9.74 -0.11
C PHE A 42 1.12 10.90 -1.05
N GLU A 43 0.09 11.31 -1.77
CA GLU A 43 0.06 12.61 -2.41
C GLU A 43 -0.40 13.65 -1.39
N GLU A 44 -0.12 14.93 -1.65
CA GLU A 44 -0.44 15.99 -0.70
C GLU A 44 -1.92 16.02 -0.33
N PHE A 45 -2.80 15.81 -1.28
CA PHE A 45 -4.24 15.83 -1.03
C PHE A 45 -4.74 14.61 -0.26
N GLU A 46 -3.88 13.63 0.00
CA GLU A 46 -4.22 12.39 0.72
C GLU A 46 -3.73 12.37 2.16
N LEU A 47 -3.11 13.45 2.64
CA LEU A 47 -2.45 13.44 3.95
C LEU A 47 -3.38 13.10 5.13
N ASN A 48 -4.68 13.35 4.99
CA ASN A 48 -5.65 13.00 6.00
C ASN A 48 -6.54 11.82 5.60
N ASP A 49 -6.14 11.09 4.55
CA ASP A 49 -6.98 10.03 4.00
C ASP A 49 -6.12 8.90 3.45
N ALA A 50 -5.66 8.05 4.37
CA ALA A 50 -4.84 6.89 4.01
C ALA A 50 -5.59 5.92 3.10
N LYS A 51 -6.90 5.76 3.31
CA LYS A 51 -7.72 4.89 2.47
C LYS A 51 -7.71 5.36 1.01
N GLN A 52 -7.85 6.66 0.79
CA GLN A 52 -7.81 7.22 -0.56
C GLN A 52 -6.48 6.93 -1.25
N CYS A 53 -5.37 7.08 -0.51
CA CYS A 53 -4.04 6.76 -1.03
C CYS A 53 -3.95 5.28 -1.44
N ALA A 54 -4.39 4.37 -0.58
CA ALA A 54 -4.34 2.95 -0.85
C ALA A 54 -5.16 2.59 -2.08
N LEU A 55 -6.37 3.14 -2.20
CA LEU A 55 -7.25 2.87 -3.33
C LEU A 55 -6.71 3.46 -4.64
N ARG A 56 -6.11 4.64 -4.59
CA ARG A 56 -5.50 5.25 -5.77
C ARG A 56 -4.33 4.41 -6.28
N GLU A 57 -3.43 4.02 -5.39
CA GLU A 57 -2.28 3.19 -5.76
C GLU A 57 -2.73 1.82 -6.29
N LEU A 58 -3.77 1.24 -5.68
CA LEU A 58 -4.31 -0.03 -6.13
C LEU A 58 -4.83 0.08 -7.57
N LYS A 59 -5.56 1.14 -7.87
CA LYS A 59 -6.09 1.36 -9.21
C LYS A 59 -4.96 1.57 -10.22
N GLU A 60 -3.96 2.37 -9.86
CA GLU A 60 -2.83 2.66 -10.74
C GLU A 60 -1.99 1.41 -11.03
N GLU A 61 -1.73 0.58 -10.02
CA GLU A 61 -0.85 -0.57 -10.15
C GLU A 61 -1.54 -1.82 -10.69
N VAL A 62 -2.81 -2.02 -10.37
CA VAL A 62 -3.52 -3.28 -10.62
C VAL A 62 -4.81 -3.08 -11.41
N GLY A 63 -5.34 -1.88 -11.45
CA GLY A 63 -6.60 -1.60 -12.13
C GLY A 63 -7.84 -2.04 -11.36
N VAL A 64 -7.70 -2.32 -10.07
CA VAL A 64 -8.83 -2.73 -9.22
C VAL A 64 -9.50 -1.49 -8.63
N GLU A 65 -10.82 -1.47 -8.70
CA GLU A 65 -11.66 -0.39 -8.17
C GLU A 65 -12.21 -0.78 -6.81
N GLU A 66 -12.55 0.24 -5.99
CA GLU A 66 -13.13 0.01 -4.66
C GLU A 66 -14.38 -0.87 -4.72
N SER A 67 -15.19 -0.71 -5.77
CA SER A 67 -16.43 -1.49 -5.93
C SER A 67 -16.19 -2.99 -6.05
N GLN A 68 -14.96 -3.40 -6.35
CA GLN A 68 -14.57 -4.80 -6.46
C GLN A 68 -14.06 -5.38 -5.15
N LEU A 69 -14.07 -4.59 -4.08
CA LEU A 69 -13.52 -4.97 -2.78
C LEU A 69 -14.61 -5.13 -1.74
N SER A 70 -14.39 -6.03 -0.79
CA SER A 70 -15.20 -6.20 0.41
C SER A 70 -14.30 -6.15 1.62
N ASN A 71 -14.85 -5.70 2.75
CA ASN A 71 -14.16 -5.73 4.04
C ASN A 71 -12.80 -5.00 4.03
N LEU A 72 -12.74 -3.87 3.35
CA LEU A 72 -11.53 -3.04 3.35
C LEU A 72 -11.28 -2.52 4.77
N THR A 73 -10.16 -2.91 5.36
CA THR A 73 -9.86 -2.64 6.76
C THR A 73 -8.41 -2.21 6.92
N LEU A 74 -8.21 -1.13 7.69
CA LEU A 74 -6.87 -0.78 8.15
C LEU A 74 -6.50 -1.73 9.29
N LYS A 75 -5.48 -2.55 9.07
CA LYS A 75 -5.09 -3.56 10.06
C LYS A 75 -4.07 -3.04 11.05
N TYR A 76 -3.05 -2.35 10.58
CA TYR A 76 -2.02 -1.80 11.46
C TYR A 76 -1.21 -0.73 10.73
N VAL A 77 -0.46 0.02 11.53
CA VAL A 77 0.45 1.04 11.04
C VAL A 77 1.82 0.73 11.63
N THR A 78 2.85 0.77 10.79
CA THR A 78 4.22 0.58 11.26
C THR A 78 4.99 1.88 11.17
N LEU A 79 5.92 2.06 12.11
CA LEU A 79 6.88 3.14 12.11
C LEU A 79 8.27 2.54 12.05
N ARG A 80 9.08 3.00 11.10
CA ARG A 80 10.45 2.56 10.98
C ARG A 80 11.34 3.77 10.80
N ASN A 81 12.50 3.73 11.45
CA ASN A 81 13.52 4.76 11.28
C ASN A 81 14.61 4.19 10.38
N ILE A 82 14.79 4.81 9.23
CA ILE A 82 15.83 4.40 8.28
C ILE A 82 16.67 5.64 7.99
N LYS A 83 17.88 5.67 8.56
CA LYS A 83 18.84 6.76 8.35
C LYS A 83 18.23 8.15 8.59
N GLY A 84 17.52 8.31 9.72
CA GLY A 84 16.89 9.58 10.09
C GLY A 84 15.58 9.86 9.37
N GLU A 85 15.08 8.95 8.56
CA GLU A 85 13.79 9.07 7.92
C GLU A 85 12.81 8.15 8.64
N ILE A 86 11.72 8.69 9.13
CA ILE A 86 10.65 7.91 9.75
C ILE A 86 9.64 7.56 8.67
N ARG A 87 9.46 6.26 8.44
CA ARG A 87 8.51 5.75 7.47
C ARG A 87 7.30 5.21 8.21
N GLN A 88 6.15 5.81 7.95
CA GLN A 88 4.87 5.43 8.52
C GLN A 88 4.07 4.75 7.43
N ASN A 89 3.83 3.44 7.60
CA ASN A 89 3.14 2.65 6.59
C ASN A 89 1.81 2.15 7.13
N TYR A 90 0.75 2.45 6.41
CA TYR A 90 -0.63 2.07 6.73
C TYR A 90 -0.95 0.80 5.95
N TYR A 91 -1.21 -0.30 6.65
CA TYR A 91 -1.48 -1.59 6.03
C TYR A 91 -2.96 -1.88 5.99
N PHE A 92 -3.51 -1.99 4.79
CA PHE A 92 -4.91 -2.33 4.55
C PHE A 92 -5.03 -3.75 4.06
N PHE A 93 -6.10 -4.42 4.45
CA PHE A 93 -6.48 -5.74 3.95
C PHE A 93 -7.88 -5.63 3.38
N ALA A 94 -8.12 -6.29 2.26
CA ALA A 94 -9.44 -6.32 1.63
C ALA A 94 -9.64 -7.64 0.92
N GLU A 95 -10.90 -8.02 0.75
CA GLU A 95 -11.27 -9.18 -0.05
C GLU A 95 -11.57 -8.72 -1.46
N LEU A 96 -11.05 -9.44 -2.44
CA LEU A 96 -11.29 -9.18 -3.85
C LEU A 96 -12.46 -10.05 -4.30
N ASP A 97 -13.47 -9.41 -4.84
CA ASP A 97 -14.66 -10.09 -5.33
C ASP A 97 -14.39 -10.93 -6.58
#